data_ce3936d010f7b4bc0480046eb386aa13
#
_entry.id   ce3936d010f7b4bc0480046eb386aa13
#
_cell.length_a   1.000
_cell.length_b   1.000
_cell.length_c   1.000
_cell.angle_alpha   90.00
_cell.angle_beta   90.00
_cell.angle_gamma   90.00
#
_symmetry.space_group_name_H-M   'P 1'
#
loop_
_entity.id
_entity.type
_entity.pdbx_description
1 polymer ?
#
loop_
_entity_poly.entity_id
_entity_poly.type
_entity_poly.pdbx_seq_one_letter_code
_entity_poly.pdbx_strand_id
1 'polypeptide(L)'
;MEEYYNTKEFRKLLRRYQKARRTGVSDYFMASELGDIIQYYAVQGKNDKAMEVSDFTLNLYPGAVEPLAFKARYALSVEDDPDQAQAYADLVEDKTDVEYYYLVAEILIHKEEIGTMENYLRARYAELSKKDKDEFALDVAQMMDDYRLTELALSWLDLVKDRKHPAYKSIKGKVLGFSGLHDVDGEGERLLEELTNDEPYNVDRWLDLAQAQKSKQHNKECVESCDYAIAIDPQNAKAIYLKGGALVAMEHYEEALELFKSNNDLLKKETDGLSSLTVAICLTALGRDEESYQWLDDAIWTCKDQLMFFMAIYFCFAGTKYLPRLYPQLKRVFALLGKNNKHYWSYMALMALEVDQMEDFHHYLQQAIKRNPDEAQLMLSSLFPIGSDMADWPSLIPQKPIIPPKPNHGQF
;
A
#
# COMPACT_ATOMS: atom_id res chain seq x y z
N MET A 1 -12.14 15.99 -2.82
CA MET A 1 -12.18 16.29 -1.35
C MET A 1 -11.17 17.35 -0.93
N GLU A 2 -9.92 17.36 -1.41
CA GLU A 2 -8.94 18.40 -1.04
C GLU A 2 -9.37 19.82 -1.38
N GLU A 3 -10.04 20.04 -2.51
CA GLU A 3 -10.60 21.35 -2.87
C GLU A 3 -11.63 21.84 -1.84
N TYR A 4 -12.48 20.96 -1.30
CA TYR A 4 -13.46 21.29 -0.28
C TYR A 4 -12.78 21.78 1.01
N TYR A 5 -11.73 21.11 1.47
CA TYR A 5 -11.00 21.49 2.69
C TYR A 5 -10.26 22.83 2.55
N ASN A 6 -10.05 23.29 1.32
CA ASN A 6 -9.47 24.60 1.01
C ASN A 6 -10.51 25.73 0.92
N THR A 7 -11.81 25.42 0.95
CA THR A 7 -12.88 26.42 0.90
C THR A 7 -12.93 27.31 2.14
N LYS A 8 -13.51 28.50 1.98
CA LYS A 8 -13.71 29.43 3.11
C LYS A 8 -14.70 28.87 4.11
N GLU A 9 -15.70 28.12 3.64
CA GLU A 9 -16.76 27.49 4.42
C GLU A 9 -16.16 26.45 5.37
N PHE A 10 -15.41 25.50 4.85
CA PHE A 10 -14.77 24.48 5.68
C PHE A 10 -13.76 25.07 6.68
N ARG A 11 -12.93 26.04 6.24
CA ARG A 11 -12.00 26.73 7.16
C ARG A 11 -12.70 27.48 8.27
N LYS A 12 -13.90 28.04 8.02
CA LYS A 12 -14.74 28.68 9.03
C LYS A 12 -15.28 27.63 10.01
N LEU A 13 -15.78 26.50 9.51
CA LEU A 13 -16.27 25.39 10.31
C LEU A 13 -15.16 24.86 11.26
N LEU A 14 -13.99 24.57 10.70
CA LEU A 14 -12.85 24.06 11.48
C LEU A 14 -12.42 25.05 12.58
N ARG A 15 -12.35 26.36 12.27
CA ARG A 15 -12.04 27.39 13.29
C ARG A 15 -13.11 27.46 14.38
N ARG A 16 -14.39 27.33 14.02
CA ARG A 16 -15.52 27.31 14.95
C ARG A 16 -15.40 26.13 15.91
N TYR A 17 -15.14 24.94 15.40
CA TYR A 17 -14.89 23.74 16.19
C TYR A 17 -13.68 23.91 17.13
N GLN A 18 -12.53 24.31 16.62
CA GLN A 18 -11.31 24.51 17.42
C GLN A 18 -11.49 25.55 18.52
N LYS A 19 -12.25 26.64 18.25
CA LYS A 19 -12.59 27.63 19.25
C LYS A 19 -13.49 27.05 20.34
N ALA A 20 -14.54 26.33 19.98
CA ALA A 20 -15.45 25.70 20.94
C ALA A 20 -14.71 24.74 21.86
N ARG A 21 -13.82 23.89 21.32
CA ARG A 21 -13.01 22.96 22.10
C ARG A 21 -12.03 23.65 23.07
N ARG A 22 -11.42 24.77 22.63
CA ARG A 22 -10.47 25.51 23.44
C ARG A 22 -11.14 26.33 24.58
N THR A 23 -12.31 26.88 24.30
CA THR A 23 -12.98 27.80 25.25
C THR A 23 -14.02 27.13 26.14
N GLY A 24 -14.39 25.87 25.83
CA GLY A 24 -15.49 25.17 26.51
C GLY A 24 -16.88 25.78 26.23
N VAL A 25 -16.97 26.75 25.31
CA VAL A 25 -18.25 27.38 24.96
C VAL A 25 -19.04 26.39 24.10
N SER A 26 -20.28 26.11 24.52
CA SER A 26 -21.21 25.29 23.74
C SER A 26 -21.54 25.98 22.42
N ASP A 27 -21.23 25.31 21.31
CA ASP A 27 -21.66 25.68 19.97
C ASP A 27 -22.44 24.50 19.37
N TYR A 28 -23.33 24.78 18.44
CA TYR A 28 -24.12 23.74 17.79
C TYR A 28 -23.39 23.29 16.52
N PHE A 29 -23.17 21.98 16.39
CA PHE A 29 -22.61 21.34 15.19
C PHE A 29 -23.56 20.23 14.75
N MET A 30 -23.80 20.10 13.45
CA MET A 30 -24.46 18.92 12.88
C MET A 30 -23.48 17.73 12.86
N ALA A 31 -24.00 16.51 12.89
CA ALA A 31 -23.20 15.29 12.82
C ALA A 31 -22.33 15.28 11.54
N SER A 32 -22.91 15.66 10.40
CA SER A 32 -22.21 15.76 9.12
C SER A 32 -21.08 16.80 9.13
N GLU A 33 -21.26 17.98 9.76
CA GLU A 33 -20.19 18.97 9.91
C GLU A 33 -18.99 18.43 10.70
N LEU A 34 -19.27 17.63 11.73
CA LEU A 34 -18.23 16.98 12.53
C LEU A 34 -17.60 15.80 11.76
N GLY A 35 -18.39 15.08 10.95
CA GLY A 35 -17.91 14.07 10.01
C GLY A 35 -16.87 14.63 9.03
N ASP A 36 -17.15 15.80 8.44
CA ASP A 36 -16.19 16.50 7.57
C ASP A 36 -14.86 16.81 8.29
N ILE A 37 -14.91 17.19 9.57
CA ILE A 37 -13.71 17.48 10.37
C ILE A 37 -12.94 16.19 10.71
N ILE A 38 -13.65 15.09 11.01
CA ILE A 38 -13.04 13.77 11.22
C ILE A 38 -12.25 13.36 9.97
N GLN A 39 -12.91 13.40 8.82
CA GLN A 39 -12.31 13.05 7.54
C GLN A 39 -11.11 13.93 7.18
N TYR A 40 -11.22 15.26 7.43
CA TYR A 40 -10.12 16.18 7.23
C TYR A 40 -8.85 15.81 8.03
N TYR A 41 -9.03 15.45 9.31
CA TYR A 41 -7.88 15.04 10.12
C TYR A 41 -7.37 13.66 9.73
N ALA A 42 -8.25 12.73 9.35
CA ALA A 42 -7.90 11.39 8.90
C ALA A 42 -7.03 11.43 7.62
N VAL A 43 -7.44 12.18 6.60
CA VAL A 43 -6.69 12.34 5.35
C VAL A 43 -5.31 12.97 5.59
N GLN A 44 -5.15 13.80 6.64
CA GLN A 44 -3.84 14.35 7.01
C GLN A 44 -2.98 13.42 7.89
N GLY A 45 -3.44 12.20 8.14
CA GLY A 45 -2.76 11.26 9.04
C GLY A 45 -2.77 11.66 10.51
N LYS A 46 -3.62 12.64 10.89
CA LYS A 46 -3.74 13.14 12.27
C LYS A 46 -4.79 12.35 13.04
N ASN A 47 -4.57 11.04 13.14
CA ASN A 47 -5.54 10.09 13.70
C ASN A 47 -5.97 10.43 15.13
N ASP A 48 -5.05 10.90 15.98
CA ASP A 48 -5.39 11.33 17.36
C ASP A 48 -6.46 12.43 17.36
N LYS A 49 -6.32 13.42 16.47
CA LYS A 49 -7.31 14.51 16.35
C LYS A 49 -8.62 14.02 15.75
N ALA A 50 -8.58 13.15 14.75
CA ALA A 50 -9.78 12.55 14.20
C ALA A 50 -10.52 11.73 15.28
N MET A 51 -9.80 11.00 16.14
CA MET A 51 -10.35 10.26 17.26
C MET A 51 -10.99 11.18 18.29
N GLU A 52 -10.34 12.30 18.66
CA GLU A 52 -10.91 13.32 19.57
C GLU A 52 -12.22 13.93 19.02
N VAL A 53 -12.28 14.20 17.69
CA VAL A 53 -13.52 14.70 17.08
C VAL A 53 -14.60 13.63 17.06
N SER A 54 -14.23 12.37 16.80
CA SER A 54 -15.15 11.23 16.81
C SER A 54 -15.77 11.04 18.21
N ASP A 55 -14.96 11.08 19.26
CA ASP A 55 -15.45 10.99 20.65
C ASP A 55 -16.37 12.16 20.99
N PHE A 56 -16.01 13.37 20.59
CA PHE A 56 -16.85 14.54 20.78
C PHE A 56 -18.19 14.39 20.04
N THR A 57 -18.16 13.88 18.80
CA THR A 57 -19.37 13.67 17.99
C THR A 57 -20.28 12.62 18.62
N LEU A 58 -19.72 11.50 19.09
CA LEU A 58 -20.48 10.43 19.72
C LEU A 58 -21.09 10.83 21.08
N ASN A 59 -20.50 11.79 21.78
CA ASN A 59 -21.13 12.37 22.97
C ASN A 59 -22.39 13.18 22.65
N LEU A 60 -22.49 13.74 21.43
CA LEU A 60 -23.65 14.50 20.96
C LEU A 60 -24.65 13.63 20.19
N TYR A 61 -24.13 12.69 19.41
CA TYR A 61 -24.84 11.83 18.47
C TYR A 61 -24.32 10.37 18.61
N PRO A 62 -24.77 9.61 19.62
CA PRO A 62 -24.17 8.32 19.98
C PRO A 62 -24.16 7.26 18.86
N GLY A 63 -25.18 7.30 17.97
CA GLY A 63 -25.33 6.34 16.87
C GLY A 63 -24.92 6.88 15.49
N ALA A 64 -24.23 8.03 15.42
CA ALA A 64 -23.84 8.63 14.14
C ALA A 64 -22.87 7.73 13.37
N VAL A 65 -23.09 7.60 12.05
CA VAL A 65 -22.36 6.67 11.19
C VAL A 65 -20.90 7.09 11.03
N GLU A 66 -20.62 8.34 10.66
CA GLU A 66 -19.28 8.81 10.29
C GLU A 66 -18.23 8.62 11.40
N PRO A 67 -18.48 9.02 12.68
CA PRO A 67 -17.51 8.81 13.75
C PRO A 67 -17.34 7.32 14.12
N LEU A 68 -18.40 6.52 14.03
CA LEU A 68 -18.31 5.07 14.27
C LEU A 68 -17.58 4.37 13.14
N ALA A 69 -17.81 4.75 11.88
CA ALA A 69 -17.09 4.24 10.72
C ALA A 69 -15.59 4.58 10.80
N PHE A 70 -15.23 5.81 11.19
CA PHE A 70 -13.84 6.18 11.41
C PHE A 70 -13.17 5.29 12.47
N LYS A 71 -13.83 5.12 13.64
CA LYS A 71 -13.28 4.26 14.71
C LYS A 71 -13.14 2.81 14.30
N ALA A 72 -14.11 2.29 13.57
CA ALA A 72 -14.07 0.92 13.06
C ALA A 72 -12.92 0.74 12.05
N ARG A 73 -12.76 1.66 11.09
CA ARG A 73 -11.62 1.63 10.15
C ARG A 73 -10.27 1.77 10.84
N TYR A 74 -10.20 2.57 11.90
CA TYR A 74 -8.99 2.65 12.71
C TYR A 74 -8.67 1.32 13.39
N ALA A 75 -9.68 0.65 13.96
CA ALA A 75 -9.53 -0.69 14.53
C ALA A 75 -9.06 -1.71 13.47
N LEU A 76 -9.60 -1.67 12.24
CA LEU A 76 -9.17 -2.55 11.14
C LEU A 76 -7.73 -2.27 10.69
N SER A 77 -7.40 -0.99 10.46
CA SER A 77 -6.15 -0.63 9.75
C SER A 77 -4.93 -0.44 10.66
N VAL A 78 -5.16 -0.07 11.93
CA VAL A 78 -4.08 0.27 12.88
C VAL A 78 -3.97 -0.77 14.00
N GLU A 79 -5.11 -1.26 14.51
CA GLU A 79 -5.15 -2.19 15.62
C GLU A 79 -5.24 -3.66 15.17
N ASP A 80 -5.56 -3.90 13.89
CA ASP A 80 -5.80 -5.23 13.30
C ASP A 80 -6.85 -6.03 14.09
N ASP A 81 -7.91 -5.33 14.53
CA ASP A 81 -8.98 -5.87 15.36
C ASP A 81 -10.36 -5.77 14.68
N PRO A 82 -10.73 -6.75 13.85
CA PRO A 82 -12.02 -6.76 13.17
C PRO A 82 -13.22 -6.98 14.13
N ASP A 83 -13.00 -7.53 15.31
CA ASP A 83 -14.07 -7.72 16.30
C ASP A 83 -14.38 -6.39 16.99
N GLN A 84 -13.37 -5.59 17.30
CA GLN A 84 -13.58 -4.22 17.78
C GLN A 84 -14.25 -3.34 16.71
N ALA A 85 -13.86 -3.48 15.45
CA ALA A 85 -14.52 -2.80 14.32
C ALA A 85 -16.01 -3.17 14.23
N GLN A 86 -16.34 -4.46 14.38
CA GLN A 86 -17.72 -4.95 14.43
C GLN A 86 -18.49 -4.33 15.59
N ALA A 87 -17.87 -4.23 16.78
CA ALA A 87 -18.50 -3.61 17.94
C ALA A 87 -18.88 -2.15 17.68
N TYR A 88 -18.04 -1.38 16.95
CA TYR A 88 -18.39 -0.02 16.52
C TYR A 88 -19.51 -0.01 15.48
N ALA A 89 -19.50 -0.89 14.49
CA ALA A 89 -20.55 -1.00 13.49
C ALA A 89 -21.92 -1.35 14.11
N ASP A 90 -21.94 -2.16 15.16
CA ASP A 90 -23.18 -2.55 15.86
C ASP A 90 -23.86 -1.36 16.56
N LEU A 91 -23.10 -0.32 16.95
CA LEU A 91 -23.59 0.90 17.56
C LEU A 91 -24.23 1.88 16.57
N VAL A 92 -24.05 1.68 15.27
CA VAL A 92 -24.66 2.54 14.24
C VAL A 92 -26.19 2.42 14.30
N GLU A 93 -26.87 3.57 14.44
CA GLU A 93 -28.34 3.60 14.49
C GLU A 93 -28.98 3.47 13.10
N ASP A 94 -28.50 4.25 12.13
CA ASP A 94 -29.01 4.20 10.76
C ASP A 94 -28.25 3.15 9.93
N LYS A 95 -28.78 1.93 9.96
CA LYS A 95 -28.23 0.82 9.17
C LYS A 95 -28.66 0.82 7.69
N THR A 96 -29.36 1.87 7.26
CA THR A 96 -29.71 2.08 5.84
C THR A 96 -28.79 3.07 5.15
N ASP A 97 -27.89 3.69 5.89
CA ASP A 97 -26.86 4.57 5.36
C ASP A 97 -25.87 3.76 4.50
N VAL A 98 -25.50 4.31 3.34
CA VAL A 98 -24.58 3.66 2.39
C VAL A 98 -23.20 3.47 3.00
N GLU A 99 -22.74 4.41 3.83
CA GLU A 99 -21.47 4.32 4.56
C GLU A 99 -21.45 3.12 5.52
N TYR A 100 -22.57 2.81 6.15
CA TYR A 100 -22.70 1.59 6.94
C TYR A 100 -22.55 0.32 6.10
N TYR A 101 -23.04 0.32 4.84
CA TYR A 101 -22.89 -0.84 3.97
C TYR A 101 -21.42 -1.07 3.63
N TYR A 102 -20.67 0.01 3.35
CA TYR A 102 -19.25 -0.08 3.07
C TYR A 102 -18.47 -0.55 4.29
N LEU A 103 -18.79 -0.02 5.46
CA LEU A 103 -18.15 -0.43 6.72
C LEU A 103 -18.30 -1.94 6.99
N VAL A 104 -19.54 -2.47 6.83
CA VAL A 104 -19.80 -3.92 7.00
C VAL A 104 -18.98 -4.73 5.99
N ALA A 105 -18.90 -4.27 4.74
CA ALA A 105 -18.11 -4.95 3.73
C ALA A 105 -16.62 -4.97 4.07
N GLU A 106 -16.05 -3.84 4.51
CA GLU A 106 -14.65 -3.75 4.95
C GLU A 106 -14.35 -4.70 6.12
N ILE A 107 -15.24 -4.79 7.11
CA ILE A 107 -15.11 -5.73 8.23
C ILE A 107 -15.09 -7.18 7.74
N LEU A 108 -15.99 -7.53 6.81
CA LEU A 108 -16.05 -8.88 6.25
C LEU A 108 -14.81 -9.23 5.43
N ILE A 109 -14.23 -8.26 4.71
CA ILE A 109 -12.96 -8.43 3.99
C ILE A 109 -11.84 -8.76 5.00
N HIS A 110 -11.72 -8.00 6.09
CA HIS A 110 -10.71 -8.24 7.12
C HIS A 110 -10.91 -9.57 7.87
N LYS A 111 -12.15 -10.10 7.91
CA LYS A 111 -12.46 -11.44 8.42
C LYS A 111 -12.25 -12.55 7.38
N GLU A 112 -11.75 -12.21 6.19
CA GLU A 112 -11.57 -13.13 5.06
C GLU A 112 -12.89 -13.77 4.57
N GLU A 113 -14.04 -13.15 4.88
CA GLU A 113 -15.38 -13.62 4.51
C GLU A 113 -15.86 -13.01 3.16
N ILE A 114 -15.05 -13.14 2.12
CA ILE A 114 -15.29 -12.46 0.82
C ILE A 114 -16.64 -12.86 0.20
N GLY A 115 -17.03 -14.14 0.27
CA GLY A 115 -18.32 -14.60 -0.26
C GLY A 115 -19.51 -14.02 0.48
N THR A 116 -19.42 -13.85 1.80
CA THR A 116 -20.45 -13.22 2.63
C THR A 116 -20.57 -11.74 2.28
N MET A 117 -19.44 -11.05 2.16
CA MET A 117 -19.34 -9.64 1.77
C MET A 117 -20.00 -9.38 0.41
N GLU A 118 -19.66 -10.18 -0.60
CA GLU A 118 -20.21 -10.03 -1.95
C GLU A 118 -21.74 -10.21 -1.95
N ASN A 119 -22.25 -11.25 -1.30
CA ASN A 119 -23.68 -11.47 -1.17
C ASN A 119 -24.39 -10.32 -0.46
N TYR A 120 -23.78 -9.78 0.59
CA TYR A 120 -24.31 -8.65 1.33
C TYR A 120 -24.42 -7.41 0.45
N LEU A 121 -23.36 -7.02 -0.25
CA LEU A 121 -23.36 -5.84 -1.12
C LEU A 121 -24.32 -6.00 -2.31
N ARG A 122 -24.41 -7.19 -2.93
CA ARG A 122 -25.39 -7.47 -4.01
C ARG A 122 -26.83 -7.34 -3.54
N ALA A 123 -27.13 -7.77 -2.30
CA ALA A 123 -28.45 -7.59 -1.71
C ALA A 123 -28.78 -6.10 -1.52
N ARG A 124 -27.83 -5.32 -1.00
CA ARG A 124 -28.03 -3.85 -0.83
C ARG A 124 -28.19 -3.15 -2.18
N TYR A 125 -27.34 -3.47 -3.16
CA TYR A 125 -27.46 -2.96 -4.53
C TYR A 125 -28.84 -3.22 -5.14
N ALA A 126 -29.44 -4.39 -4.90
CA ALA A 126 -30.76 -4.73 -5.41
C ALA A 126 -31.85 -3.81 -4.90
N GLU A 127 -31.74 -3.35 -3.64
CA GLU A 127 -32.69 -2.49 -2.92
C GLU A 127 -32.59 -1.00 -3.35
N LEU A 128 -31.44 -0.58 -3.91
CA LEU A 128 -31.20 0.82 -4.29
C LEU A 128 -32.09 1.28 -5.44
N SER A 129 -32.35 2.59 -5.47
CA SER A 129 -33.00 3.26 -6.59
C SER A 129 -32.14 3.18 -7.85
N LYS A 130 -32.76 3.28 -9.02
CA LYS A 130 -32.02 3.24 -10.31
C LYS A 130 -30.98 4.37 -10.43
N LYS A 131 -31.22 5.50 -9.74
CA LYS A 131 -30.36 6.66 -9.78
C LYS A 131 -29.05 6.42 -9.00
N ASP A 132 -29.16 5.69 -7.88
CA ASP A 132 -28.04 5.53 -6.95
C ASP A 132 -27.18 4.29 -7.29
N LYS A 133 -27.64 3.44 -8.20
CA LYS A 133 -26.98 2.16 -8.53
C LYS A 133 -25.62 2.33 -9.17
N ASP A 134 -25.45 3.27 -10.08
CA ASP A 134 -24.17 3.46 -10.77
C ASP A 134 -23.12 4.02 -9.79
N GLU A 135 -23.49 4.98 -8.93
CA GLU A 135 -22.61 5.53 -7.89
C GLU A 135 -22.19 4.43 -6.90
N PHE A 136 -23.15 3.69 -6.35
CA PHE A 136 -22.85 2.58 -5.45
C PHE A 136 -21.93 1.52 -6.09
N ALA A 137 -22.17 1.17 -7.36
CA ALA A 137 -21.33 0.19 -8.04
C ALA A 137 -19.90 0.70 -8.27
N LEU A 138 -19.72 2.00 -8.52
CA LEU A 138 -18.42 2.64 -8.64
C LEU A 138 -17.68 2.66 -7.29
N ASP A 139 -18.37 3.02 -6.20
CA ASP A 139 -17.76 3.05 -4.87
C ASP A 139 -17.33 1.65 -4.42
N VAL A 140 -18.17 0.64 -4.66
CA VAL A 140 -17.81 -0.75 -4.35
C VAL A 140 -16.65 -1.22 -5.24
N ALA A 141 -16.64 -0.88 -6.53
CA ALA A 141 -15.53 -1.23 -7.41
C ALA A 141 -14.20 -0.60 -6.96
N GLN A 142 -14.23 0.67 -6.53
CA GLN A 142 -13.06 1.34 -5.96
C GLN A 142 -12.61 0.64 -4.67
N MET A 143 -13.55 0.31 -3.76
CA MET A 143 -13.23 -0.43 -2.54
C MET A 143 -12.58 -1.78 -2.86
N MET A 144 -13.11 -2.55 -3.82
CA MET A 144 -12.52 -3.83 -4.22
C MET A 144 -11.10 -3.65 -4.77
N ASP A 145 -10.84 -2.58 -5.53
CA ASP A 145 -9.50 -2.26 -6.03
C ASP A 145 -8.53 -1.92 -4.88
N ASP A 146 -8.97 -1.12 -3.91
CA ASP A 146 -8.17 -0.76 -2.73
C ASP A 146 -7.74 -2.01 -1.94
N TYR A 147 -8.60 -3.02 -1.86
CA TYR A 147 -8.31 -4.32 -1.24
C TYR A 147 -7.69 -5.35 -2.20
N ARG A 148 -7.29 -4.96 -3.42
CA ARG A 148 -6.67 -5.84 -4.43
C ARG A 148 -7.55 -7.01 -4.88
N LEU A 149 -8.86 -6.87 -4.79
CA LEU A 149 -9.85 -7.84 -5.24
C LEU A 149 -10.26 -7.54 -6.69
N THR A 150 -9.30 -7.59 -7.60
CA THR A 150 -9.39 -7.14 -9.01
C THR A 150 -10.59 -7.72 -9.74
N GLU A 151 -10.83 -9.04 -9.65
CA GLU A 151 -11.95 -9.71 -10.33
C GLU A 151 -13.31 -9.20 -9.83
N LEU A 152 -13.43 -8.94 -8.54
CA LEU A 152 -14.64 -8.37 -7.96
C LEU A 152 -14.82 -6.91 -8.40
N ALA A 153 -13.76 -6.12 -8.41
CA ALA A 153 -13.80 -4.74 -8.92
C ALA A 153 -14.33 -4.69 -10.34
N LEU A 154 -13.82 -5.55 -11.24
CA LEU A 154 -14.30 -5.67 -12.63
C LEU A 154 -15.76 -6.08 -12.67
N SER A 155 -16.19 -7.05 -11.86
CA SER A 155 -17.58 -7.52 -11.81
C SER A 155 -18.57 -6.45 -11.36
N TRP A 156 -18.15 -5.52 -10.50
CA TRP A 156 -18.95 -4.38 -10.07
C TRP A 156 -18.98 -3.28 -11.13
N LEU A 157 -17.87 -3.02 -11.83
CA LEU A 157 -17.80 -2.10 -12.96
C LEU A 157 -18.73 -2.53 -14.11
N ASP A 158 -18.95 -3.83 -14.31
CA ASP A 158 -19.88 -4.32 -15.34
C ASP A 158 -21.34 -3.95 -15.07
N LEU A 159 -21.71 -3.61 -13.84
CA LEU A 159 -23.04 -3.14 -13.48
C LEU A 159 -23.28 -1.66 -13.81
N VAL A 160 -22.21 -0.88 -13.98
CA VAL A 160 -22.30 0.55 -14.28
C VAL A 160 -22.78 0.77 -15.70
N LYS A 161 -23.81 1.61 -15.87
CA LYS A 161 -24.41 1.90 -17.17
C LYS A 161 -23.72 3.06 -17.87
N ASP A 162 -23.42 4.11 -17.13
CA ASP A 162 -22.70 5.27 -17.68
C ASP A 162 -21.19 5.02 -17.72
N ARG A 163 -20.77 4.28 -18.75
CA ARG A 163 -19.35 3.98 -18.99
C ARG A 163 -18.52 5.18 -19.49
N LYS A 164 -19.16 6.33 -19.76
CA LYS A 164 -18.47 7.57 -20.11
C LYS A 164 -18.16 8.43 -18.91
N HIS A 165 -18.71 8.10 -17.75
CA HIS A 165 -18.47 8.84 -16.54
C HIS A 165 -16.97 8.83 -16.19
N PRO A 166 -16.35 9.98 -15.84
CA PRO A 166 -14.92 10.05 -15.52
C PRO A 166 -14.49 9.08 -14.41
N ALA A 167 -15.32 8.89 -13.37
CA ALA A 167 -15.04 7.96 -12.30
C ALA A 167 -14.98 6.50 -12.81
N TYR A 168 -15.90 6.09 -13.72
CA TYR A 168 -15.85 4.76 -14.34
C TYR A 168 -14.54 4.54 -15.08
N LYS A 169 -14.16 5.50 -15.94
CA LYS A 169 -12.89 5.44 -16.69
C LYS A 169 -11.68 5.38 -15.74
N SER A 170 -11.70 6.19 -14.68
CA SER A 170 -10.61 6.24 -13.70
C SER A 170 -10.46 4.92 -12.96
N ILE A 171 -11.55 4.39 -12.38
CA ILE A 171 -11.51 3.14 -11.62
C ILE A 171 -11.15 1.98 -12.55
N LYS A 172 -11.81 1.86 -13.72
CA LYS A 172 -11.51 0.79 -14.66
C LYS A 172 -10.08 0.86 -15.18
N GLY A 173 -9.61 2.06 -15.49
CA GLY A 173 -8.24 2.31 -15.92
C GLY A 173 -7.21 1.86 -14.90
N LYS A 174 -7.44 2.14 -13.61
CA LYS A 174 -6.58 1.70 -12.50
C LYS A 174 -6.63 0.19 -12.29
N VAL A 175 -7.84 -0.37 -12.17
CA VAL A 175 -8.04 -1.82 -11.94
C VAL A 175 -7.33 -2.64 -13.01
N LEU A 176 -7.47 -2.28 -14.28
CA LEU A 176 -6.80 -2.95 -15.38
C LEU A 176 -5.31 -2.60 -15.46
N GLY A 177 -4.98 -1.31 -15.47
CA GLY A 177 -3.61 -0.82 -15.68
C GLY A 177 -2.64 -1.20 -14.56
N PHE A 178 -3.10 -1.25 -13.30
CA PHE A 178 -2.22 -1.58 -12.17
C PHE A 178 -2.07 -3.09 -11.97
N SER A 179 -3.04 -3.90 -12.40
CA SER A 179 -2.96 -5.36 -12.29
C SER A 179 -1.95 -5.99 -13.26
N GLY A 180 -1.61 -5.30 -14.35
CA GLY A 180 -0.68 -5.76 -15.38
C GLY A 180 -1.12 -7.03 -16.14
N LEU A 181 -1.71 -7.99 -15.44
CA LEU A 181 -2.11 -9.29 -15.99
C LEU A 181 -3.49 -9.28 -16.65
N HIS A 182 -4.39 -8.41 -16.19
CA HIS A 182 -5.78 -8.34 -16.66
C HIS A 182 -6.00 -7.37 -17.82
N ASP A 183 -5.00 -6.54 -18.16
CA ASP A 183 -5.08 -5.54 -19.23
C ASP A 183 -4.43 -6.04 -20.53
N VAL A 184 -4.91 -7.19 -21.03
CA VAL A 184 -4.34 -7.85 -22.22
C VAL A 184 -4.42 -6.95 -23.46
N ASP A 185 -5.49 -6.15 -23.59
CA ASP A 185 -5.77 -5.31 -24.75
C ASP A 185 -5.31 -3.85 -24.60
N GLY A 186 -4.67 -3.50 -23.47
CA GLY A 186 -4.24 -2.13 -23.19
C GLY A 186 -5.38 -1.15 -22.89
N GLU A 187 -6.57 -1.65 -22.53
CA GLU A 187 -7.74 -0.80 -22.26
C GLU A 187 -7.50 0.14 -21.05
N GLY A 188 -6.85 -0.37 -20.00
CA GLY A 188 -6.58 0.39 -18.78
C GLY A 188 -5.72 1.61 -19.06
N GLU A 189 -4.57 1.42 -19.71
CA GLU A 189 -3.66 2.50 -20.06
C GLU A 189 -4.34 3.52 -20.97
N ARG A 190 -5.08 3.06 -22.00
CA ARG A 190 -5.82 3.95 -22.90
C ARG A 190 -6.88 4.80 -22.17
N LEU A 191 -7.63 4.23 -21.22
CA LEU A 191 -8.59 4.99 -20.42
C LEU A 191 -7.92 6.06 -19.57
N LEU A 192 -6.75 5.75 -19.01
CA LEU A 192 -5.97 6.72 -18.22
C LEU A 192 -5.37 7.82 -19.12
N GLU A 193 -4.92 7.48 -20.35
CA GLU A 193 -4.49 8.47 -21.35
C GLU A 193 -5.63 9.41 -21.76
N GLU A 194 -6.84 8.88 -21.99
CA GLU A 194 -8.01 9.73 -22.27
C GLU A 194 -8.26 10.74 -21.14
N LEU A 195 -8.22 10.28 -19.88
CA LEU A 195 -8.42 11.16 -18.72
C LEU A 195 -7.30 12.20 -18.58
N THR A 196 -6.06 11.83 -18.89
CA THR A 196 -4.92 12.75 -18.86
C THR A 196 -5.06 13.82 -19.93
N ASN A 197 -5.57 13.46 -21.12
CA ASN A 197 -5.85 14.41 -22.18
C ASN A 197 -7.01 15.37 -21.85
N ASP A 198 -8.03 14.87 -21.13
CA ASP A 198 -9.18 15.69 -20.69
C ASP A 198 -8.77 16.64 -19.55
N GLU A 199 -7.85 16.25 -18.68
CA GLU A 199 -7.40 17.00 -17.50
C GLU A 199 -5.86 17.14 -17.47
N PRO A 200 -5.20 17.81 -18.45
CA PRO A 200 -3.74 17.75 -18.62
C PRO A 200 -2.93 18.44 -17.50
N TYR A 201 -3.56 19.27 -16.66
CA TYR A 201 -2.93 19.90 -15.50
C TYR A 201 -3.24 19.20 -14.17
N ASN A 202 -3.91 18.05 -14.21
CA ASN A 202 -4.20 17.24 -13.03
C ASN A 202 -3.05 16.25 -12.80
N VAL A 203 -2.26 16.49 -11.74
CA VAL A 203 -1.10 15.67 -11.39
C VAL A 203 -1.49 14.20 -11.15
N ASP A 204 -2.65 13.95 -10.51
CA ASP A 204 -3.10 12.60 -10.20
C ASP A 204 -3.35 11.77 -11.45
N ARG A 205 -3.82 12.37 -12.55
CA ARG A 205 -4.02 11.68 -13.84
C ARG A 205 -2.70 11.18 -14.42
N TRP A 206 -1.67 12.02 -14.38
CA TRP A 206 -0.32 11.65 -14.83
C TRP A 206 0.29 10.57 -13.95
N LEU A 207 0.05 10.61 -12.64
CA LEU A 207 0.52 9.57 -11.71
C LEU A 207 -0.17 8.24 -11.92
N ASP A 208 -1.48 8.23 -12.14
CA ASP A 208 -2.25 7.01 -12.44
C ASP A 208 -1.76 6.39 -13.75
N LEU A 209 -1.54 7.20 -14.79
CA LEU A 209 -1.00 6.75 -16.08
C LEU A 209 0.42 6.19 -15.94
N ALA A 210 1.31 6.93 -15.26
CA ALA A 210 2.68 6.48 -15.00
C ALA A 210 2.74 5.15 -14.23
N GLN A 211 1.85 4.97 -13.25
CA GLN A 211 1.76 3.71 -12.50
C GLN A 211 1.31 2.54 -13.38
N ALA A 212 0.32 2.75 -14.26
CA ALA A 212 -0.13 1.71 -15.20
C ALA A 212 0.98 1.33 -16.19
N GLN A 213 1.67 2.34 -16.74
CA GLN A 213 2.82 2.14 -17.65
C GLN A 213 3.95 1.39 -16.96
N LYS A 214 4.26 1.71 -15.70
CA LYS A 214 5.25 0.99 -14.90
C LYS A 214 4.87 -0.48 -14.69
N SER A 215 3.60 -0.75 -14.38
CA SER A 215 3.10 -2.12 -14.16
C SER A 215 3.21 -2.99 -15.40
N LYS A 216 3.16 -2.38 -16.59
CA LYS A 216 3.35 -3.03 -17.89
C LYS A 216 4.79 -3.01 -18.40
N GLN A 217 5.71 -2.47 -17.63
CA GLN A 217 7.12 -2.28 -18.01
C GLN A 217 7.31 -1.32 -19.23
N HIS A 218 6.31 -0.45 -19.49
CA HIS A 218 6.43 0.66 -20.42
C HIS A 218 7.22 1.81 -19.76
N ASN A 219 8.51 1.51 -19.44
CA ASN A 219 9.30 2.37 -18.56
C ASN A 219 9.64 3.73 -19.17
N LYS A 220 9.77 3.84 -20.48
CA LYS A 220 10.03 5.11 -21.17
C LYS A 220 8.83 6.04 -21.07
N GLU A 221 7.66 5.53 -21.37
CA GLU A 221 6.38 6.22 -21.29
C GLU A 221 6.10 6.64 -19.84
N CYS A 222 6.42 5.76 -18.88
CA CYS A 222 6.34 6.07 -17.45
C CYS A 222 7.22 7.26 -17.06
N VAL A 223 8.47 7.34 -17.56
CA VAL A 223 9.35 8.49 -17.32
C VAL A 223 8.73 9.77 -17.89
N GLU A 224 8.20 9.73 -19.12
CA GLU A 224 7.54 10.89 -19.76
C GLU A 224 6.31 11.36 -18.96
N SER A 225 5.44 10.45 -18.55
CA SER A 225 4.27 10.77 -17.72
C SER A 225 4.67 11.39 -16.37
N CYS A 226 5.74 10.86 -15.73
CA CYS A 226 6.30 11.44 -14.52
C CYS A 226 6.89 12.83 -14.76
N ASP A 227 7.51 13.10 -15.92
CA ASP A 227 8.04 14.40 -16.25
C ASP A 227 6.92 15.45 -16.37
N TYR A 228 5.76 15.10 -16.93
CA TYR A 228 4.59 15.97 -16.92
C TYR A 228 4.08 16.23 -15.50
N ALA A 229 3.98 15.19 -14.66
CA ALA A 229 3.57 15.35 -13.27
C ALA A 229 4.53 16.28 -12.50
N ILE A 230 5.85 16.12 -12.67
CA ILE A 230 6.89 16.94 -12.03
C ILE A 230 6.88 18.38 -12.58
N ALA A 231 6.57 18.59 -13.88
CA ALA A 231 6.44 19.92 -14.44
C ALA A 231 5.26 20.70 -13.83
N ILE A 232 4.18 20.02 -13.44
CA ILE A 232 3.02 20.64 -12.78
C ILE A 232 3.32 20.83 -11.28
N ASP A 233 3.85 19.82 -10.61
CA ASP A 233 4.24 19.84 -9.20
C ASP A 233 5.67 19.34 -9.01
N PRO A 234 6.67 20.26 -8.97
CA PRO A 234 8.09 19.90 -8.85
C PRO A 234 8.46 19.20 -7.53
N GLN A 235 7.58 19.27 -6.52
CA GLN A 235 7.81 18.61 -5.22
C GLN A 235 6.96 17.35 -5.03
N ASN A 236 6.44 16.78 -6.10
CA ASN A 236 5.66 15.55 -6.03
C ASN A 236 6.57 14.34 -5.81
N ALA A 237 6.67 13.89 -4.57
CA ALA A 237 7.53 12.77 -4.19
C ALA A 237 7.17 11.47 -4.92
N LYS A 238 5.86 11.22 -5.15
CA LYS A 238 5.38 10.02 -5.84
C LYS A 238 5.82 9.99 -7.30
N ALA A 239 5.72 11.14 -8.02
CA ALA A 239 6.20 11.26 -9.41
C ALA A 239 7.71 11.04 -9.50
N ILE A 240 8.48 11.67 -8.60
CA ILE A 240 9.95 11.52 -8.54
C ILE A 240 10.33 10.06 -8.25
N TYR A 241 9.64 9.40 -7.30
CA TYR A 241 9.91 8.01 -6.95
C TYR A 241 9.56 7.05 -8.10
N LEU A 242 8.41 7.23 -8.76
CA LEU A 242 8.01 6.43 -9.92
C LEU A 242 8.99 6.58 -11.08
N LYS A 243 9.40 7.82 -11.40
CA LYS A 243 10.40 8.10 -12.42
C LYS A 243 11.72 7.39 -12.12
N GLY A 244 12.22 7.53 -10.88
CA GLY A 244 13.42 6.86 -10.45
C GLY A 244 13.34 5.35 -10.57
N GLY A 245 12.20 4.75 -10.19
CA GLY A 245 11.95 3.32 -10.33
C GLY A 245 11.91 2.86 -11.80
N ALA A 246 11.35 3.66 -12.72
CA ALA A 246 11.38 3.37 -14.15
C ALA A 246 12.78 3.47 -14.74
N LEU A 247 13.59 4.47 -14.32
CA LEU A 247 15.00 4.58 -14.69
C LEU A 247 15.82 3.37 -14.24
N VAL A 248 15.60 2.90 -13.00
CA VAL A 248 16.23 1.67 -12.48
C VAL A 248 15.87 0.46 -13.33
N ALA A 249 14.58 0.32 -13.70
CA ALA A 249 14.11 -0.76 -14.56
C ALA A 249 14.70 -0.73 -15.98
N MET A 250 15.12 0.44 -16.46
CA MET A 250 15.87 0.62 -17.72
C MET A 250 17.40 0.53 -17.56
N GLU A 251 17.90 0.21 -16.37
CA GLU A 251 19.32 0.16 -16.02
C GLU A 251 20.05 1.53 -16.13
N HIS A 252 19.29 2.64 -16.12
CA HIS A 252 19.82 4.00 -16.10
C HIS A 252 20.18 4.41 -14.66
N TYR A 253 21.08 3.66 -14.04
CA TYR A 253 21.39 3.76 -12.61
C TYR A 253 21.99 5.11 -12.20
N GLU A 254 22.82 5.72 -13.04
CA GLU A 254 23.41 7.03 -12.78
C GLU A 254 22.35 8.12 -12.73
N GLU A 255 21.41 8.13 -13.69
CA GLU A 255 20.33 9.11 -13.76
C GLU A 255 19.36 8.94 -12.57
N ALA A 256 19.01 7.68 -12.26
CA ALA A 256 18.18 7.37 -11.08
C ALA A 256 18.85 7.84 -9.78
N LEU A 257 20.16 7.56 -9.64
CA LEU A 257 20.95 7.95 -8.47
C LEU A 257 21.00 9.47 -8.29
N GLU A 258 21.21 10.24 -9.36
CA GLU A 258 21.19 11.69 -9.34
C GLU A 258 19.81 12.23 -8.94
N LEU A 259 18.75 11.68 -9.53
CA LEU A 259 17.38 12.04 -9.22
C LEU A 259 17.04 11.82 -7.72
N PHE A 260 17.37 10.64 -7.19
CA PHE A 260 17.11 10.31 -5.79
C PHE A 260 17.96 11.15 -4.82
N LYS A 261 19.24 11.35 -5.12
CA LYS A 261 20.12 12.16 -4.26
C LYS A 261 19.72 13.62 -4.24
N SER A 262 19.31 14.19 -5.39
CA SER A 262 18.85 15.58 -5.48
C SER A 262 17.55 15.84 -4.71
N ASN A 263 16.73 14.82 -4.50
CA ASN A 263 15.43 14.90 -3.82
C ASN A 263 15.39 14.12 -2.50
N ASN A 264 16.56 13.80 -1.92
CA ASN A 264 16.67 12.90 -0.79
C ASN A 264 15.83 13.31 0.43
N ASP A 265 15.84 14.59 0.82
CA ASP A 265 15.11 15.08 2.01
C ASP A 265 13.59 14.95 1.83
N LEU A 266 13.08 15.22 0.62
CA LEU A 266 11.68 15.03 0.28
C LEU A 266 11.31 13.55 0.29
N LEU A 267 12.09 12.73 -0.40
CA LEU A 267 11.80 11.31 -0.57
C LEU A 267 11.91 10.52 0.74
N LYS A 268 12.89 10.82 1.60
CA LYS A 268 12.99 10.17 2.93
C LYS A 268 11.73 10.36 3.75
N LYS A 269 11.13 11.55 3.67
CA LYS A 269 9.91 11.87 4.41
C LYS A 269 8.68 11.17 3.86
N GLU A 270 8.58 11.07 2.53
CA GLU A 270 7.36 10.64 1.84
C GLU A 270 7.37 9.16 1.40
N THR A 271 8.55 8.52 1.34
CA THR A 271 8.67 7.13 0.86
C THR A 271 9.00 6.12 1.96
N ASP A 272 8.92 6.53 3.23
CA ASP A 272 9.16 5.64 4.37
C ASP A 272 10.47 4.82 4.25
N GLY A 273 11.52 5.43 3.72
CA GLY A 273 12.86 4.83 3.57
C GLY A 273 13.08 4.00 2.30
N LEU A 274 12.07 3.75 1.47
CA LEU A 274 12.21 3.00 0.21
C LEU A 274 13.16 3.68 -0.78
N SER A 275 13.22 5.02 -0.77
CA SER A 275 14.16 5.76 -1.61
C SER A 275 15.61 5.49 -1.26
N SER A 276 15.96 5.40 0.03
CA SER A 276 17.31 5.05 0.49
C SER A 276 17.70 3.64 0.04
N LEU A 277 16.76 2.71 0.10
CA LEU A 277 16.95 1.34 -0.41
C LEU A 277 17.21 1.35 -1.92
N THR A 278 16.43 2.11 -2.70
CA THR A 278 16.61 2.21 -4.15
C THR A 278 17.97 2.83 -4.52
N VAL A 279 18.43 3.85 -3.78
CA VAL A 279 19.77 4.41 -3.94
C VAL A 279 20.85 3.35 -3.70
N ALA A 280 20.69 2.53 -2.65
CA ALA A 280 21.63 1.44 -2.39
C ALA A 280 21.67 0.41 -3.52
N ILE A 281 20.52 0.08 -4.12
CA ILE A 281 20.40 -0.80 -5.29
C ILE A 281 21.18 -0.20 -6.48
N CYS A 282 20.94 1.08 -6.81
CA CYS A 282 21.65 1.76 -7.89
C CYS A 282 23.18 1.74 -7.69
N LEU A 283 23.63 2.06 -6.47
CA LEU A 283 25.06 2.07 -6.13
C LEU A 283 25.69 0.69 -6.24
N THR A 284 24.97 -0.38 -5.82
CA THR A 284 25.45 -1.76 -5.99
C THR A 284 25.56 -2.14 -7.47
N ALA A 285 24.57 -1.77 -8.29
CA ALA A 285 24.59 -2.01 -9.74
C ALA A 285 25.76 -1.29 -10.41
N LEU A 286 26.15 -0.11 -9.92
CA LEU A 286 27.31 0.65 -10.40
C LEU A 286 28.66 0.18 -9.81
N GLY A 287 28.67 -0.89 -9.00
CA GLY A 287 29.88 -1.38 -8.32
C GLY A 287 30.42 -0.47 -7.21
N ARG A 288 29.61 0.50 -6.75
CA ARG A 288 29.94 1.45 -5.67
C ARG A 288 29.51 0.90 -4.30
N ASP A 289 29.94 -0.30 -4.00
CA ASP A 289 29.46 -1.12 -2.90
C ASP A 289 29.62 -0.47 -1.51
N GLU A 290 30.72 0.26 -1.25
CA GLU A 290 30.95 0.89 0.06
C GLU A 290 29.96 2.05 0.32
N GLU A 291 29.62 2.81 -0.73
CA GLU A 291 28.59 3.85 -0.64
C GLU A 291 27.21 3.21 -0.49
N SER A 292 26.94 2.13 -1.23
CA SER A 292 25.69 1.37 -1.08
C SER A 292 25.47 0.90 0.34
N TYR A 293 26.52 0.36 0.97
CA TYR A 293 26.47 -0.07 2.36
C TYR A 293 26.06 1.06 3.33
N GLN A 294 26.55 2.28 3.12
CA GLN A 294 26.17 3.44 3.97
C GLN A 294 24.69 3.81 3.81
N TRP A 295 24.16 3.77 2.59
CA TRP A 295 22.74 4.03 2.35
C TRP A 295 21.82 2.94 2.91
N LEU A 296 22.28 1.69 2.91
CA LEU A 296 21.55 0.60 3.55
C LEU A 296 21.50 0.73 5.07
N ASP A 297 22.58 1.17 5.71
CA ASP A 297 22.60 1.39 7.16
C ASP A 297 21.53 2.41 7.57
N ASP A 298 21.28 3.42 6.73
CA ASP A 298 20.18 4.37 6.90
C ASP A 298 18.80 3.73 6.63
N ALA A 299 18.67 2.96 5.54
CA ALA A 299 17.43 2.30 5.15
C ALA A 299 16.94 1.26 6.18
N ILE A 300 17.85 0.56 6.84
CA ILE A 300 17.55 -0.44 7.88
C ILE A 300 16.59 0.12 8.96
N TRP A 301 16.79 1.39 9.34
CA TRP A 301 16.04 2.00 10.43
C TRP A 301 14.85 2.84 9.97
N THR A 302 14.78 3.17 8.69
CA THR A 302 13.78 4.08 8.15
C THR A 302 12.74 3.39 7.26
N CYS A 303 13.06 2.24 6.66
CA CYS A 303 12.14 1.52 5.78
C CYS A 303 11.02 0.86 6.57
N LYS A 304 9.77 1.26 6.28
CA LYS A 304 8.58 0.67 6.92
C LYS A 304 8.10 -0.58 6.19
N ASP A 305 8.29 -0.67 4.87
CA ASP A 305 8.01 -1.88 4.11
C ASP A 305 9.14 -2.91 4.32
N GLN A 306 8.95 -3.72 5.34
CA GLN A 306 9.95 -4.68 5.76
C GLN A 306 10.11 -5.86 4.79
N LEU A 307 9.04 -6.23 4.07
CA LEU A 307 9.13 -7.30 3.08
C LEU A 307 10.01 -6.87 1.91
N MET A 308 9.74 -5.70 1.34
CA MET A 308 10.57 -5.11 0.29
C MET A 308 12.02 -4.93 0.74
N PHE A 309 12.21 -4.51 2.00
CA PHE A 309 13.54 -4.34 2.58
C PHE A 309 14.32 -5.66 2.65
N PHE A 310 13.80 -6.72 3.26
CA PHE A 310 14.50 -8.01 3.36
C PHE A 310 14.72 -8.66 1.99
N MET A 311 13.72 -8.57 1.11
CA MET A 311 13.82 -9.04 -0.27
C MET A 311 14.95 -8.34 -1.01
N ALA A 312 15.00 -7.01 -0.99
CA ALA A 312 16.01 -6.23 -1.68
C ALA A 312 17.42 -6.48 -1.11
N ILE A 313 17.56 -6.59 0.22
CA ILE A 313 18.85 -6.95 0.83
C ILE A 313 19.34 -8.30 0.34
N TYR A 314 18.48 -9.33 0.35
CA TYR A 314 18.90 -10.64 -0.13
C TYR A 314 19.33 -10.59 -1.60
N PHE A 315 18.52 -10.01 -2.48
CA PHE A 315 18.83 -9.96 -3.91
C PHE A 315 20.07 -9.09 -4.26
N CYS A 316 20.29 -8.00 -3.52
CA CYS A 316 21.44 -7.13 -3.79
C CYS A 316 22.74 -7.66 -3.19
N PHE A 317 22.70 -8.32 -2.04
CA PHE A 317 23.90 -8.62 -1.25
C PHE A 317 24.20 -10.11 -1.04
N ALA A 318 23.29 -11.03 -1.44
CA ALA A 318 23.61 -12.45 -1.46
C ALA A 318 24.86 -12.70 -2.32
N GLY A 319 25.78 -13.55 -1.84
CA GLY A 319 27.07 -13.83 -2.49
C GLY A 319 28.09 -12.71 -2.41
N THR A 320 27.83 -11.61 -1.70
CA THR A 320 28.78 -10.51 -1.55
C THR A 320 29.44 -10.51 -0.17
N LYS A 321 30.63 -9.87 -0.07
CA LYS A 321 31.32 -9.66 1.21
C LYS A 321 30.55 -8.78 2.20
N TYR A 322 29.44 -8.14 1.79
CA TYR A 322 28.67 -7.20 2.59
C TYR A 322 27.58 -7.88 3.41
N LEU A 323 26.99 -8.96 2.92
CA LEU A 323 25.95 -9.66 3.65
C LEU A 323 26.38 -10.12 5.07
N PRO A 324 27.60 -10.71 5.26
CA PRO A 324 28.09 -11.04 6.60
C PRO A 324 28.21 -9.82 7.55
N ARG A 325 28.48 -8.63 7.01
CA ARG A 325 28.56 -7.38 7.78
C ARG A 325 27.19 -6.83 8.16
N LEU A 326 26.19 -6.99 7.28
CA LEU A 326 24.80 -6.55 7.47
C LEU A 326 24.02 -7.49 8.39
N TYR A 327 24.32 -8.77 8.36
CA TYR A 327 23.52 -9.80 9.03
C TYR A 327 23.28 -9.57 10.52
N PRO A 328 24.25 -9.13 11.35
CA PRO A 328 23.99 -8.81 12.76
C PRO A 328 22.98 -7.70 12.98
N GLN A 329 22.96 -6.70 12.09
CA GLN A 329 21.99 -5.59 12.16
C GLN A 329 20.60 -6.08 11.70
N LEU A 330 20.54 -6.89 10.66
CA LEU A 330 19.30 -7.51 10.18
C LEU A 330 18.64 -8.36 11.27
N LYS A 331 19.44 -9.13 12.03
CA LYS A 331 18.92 -9.87 13.22
C LYS A 331 18.29 -8.95 14.25
N ARG A 332 18.88 -7.79 14.52
CA ARG A 332 18.31 -6.81 15.46
C ARG A 332 16.99 -6.24 14.96
N VAL A 333 16.92 -5.82 13.70
CA VAL A 333 15.70 -5.31 13.09
C VAL A 333 14.62 -6.37 13.10
N PHE A 334 14.95 -7.58 12.67
CA PHE A 334 14.04 -8.72 12.67
C PHE A 334 13.48 -9.02 14.07
N ALA A 335 14.31 -8.94 15.10
CA ALA A 335 13.89 -9.14 16.49
C ALA A 335 12.91 -8.05 16.97
N LEU A 336 13.03 -6.82 16.46
CA LEU A 336 12.14 -5.69 16.80
C LEU A 336 10.77 -5.79 16.09
N LEU A 337 10.70 -6.44 14.93
CA LEU A 337 9.45 -6.60 14.17
C LEU A 337 8.43 -7.53 14.85
N GLY A 338 8.86 -8.26 15.88
CA GLY A 338 7.98 -9.08 16.71
C GLY A 338 7.55 -10.40 16.07
N LYS A 339 6.76 -11.16 16.84
CA LYS A 339 6.39 -12.57 16.50
C LYS A 339 5.31 -12.70 15.41
N ASN A 340 4.64 -11.61 15.03
CA ASN A 340 3.50 -11.66 14.10
C ASN A 340 3.90 -11.64 12.61
N ASN A 341 5.19 -11.66 12.35
CA ASN A 341 5.71 -11.56 11.01
C ASN A 341 5.65 -12.92 10.29
N LYS A 342 4.76 -13.07 9.31
CA LYS A 342 4.61 -14.32 8.54
C LYS A 342 5.63 -14.46 7.40
N HIS A 343 6.15 -13.34 6.85
CA HIS A 343 6.77 -13.31 5.52
C HIS A 343 8.31 -13.24 5.50
N TYR A 344 9.02 -12.98 6.61
CA TYR A 344 10.47 -12.72 6.55
C TYR A 344 11.33 -13.88 7.02
N TRP A 345 10.70 -14.94 7.52
CA TRP A 345 11.42 -16.09 8.05
C TRP A 345 12.22 -16.81 6.97
N SER A 346 11.67 -16.93 5.76
CA SER A 346 12.34 -17.56 4.63
C SER A 346 13.56 -16.74 4.18
N TYR A 347 13.46 -15.41 4.10
CA TYR A 347 14.59 -14.55 3.78
C TYR A 347 15.68 -14.60 4.85
N MET A 348 15.31 -14.60 6.13
CA MET A 348 16.28 -14.72 7.22
C MET A 348 16.98 -16.10 7.20
N ALA A 349 16.26 -17.18 6.86
CA ALA A 349 16.86 -18.49 6.69
C ALA A 349 17.89 -18.50 5.54
N LEU A 350 17.54 -17.96 4.36
CA LEU A 350 18.44 -17.84 3.22
C LEU A 350 19.70 -17.06 3.58
N MET A 351 19.54 -15.89 4.22
CA MET A 351 20.68 -15.05 4.62
C MET A 351 21.55 -15.72 5.68
N ALA A 352 20.94 -16.40 6.66
CA ALA A 352 21.66 -17.16 7.68
C ALA A 352 22.52 -18.29 7.07
N LEU A 353 21.95 -19.02 6.10
CA LEU A 353 22.68 -20.09 5.39
C LEU A 353 23.84 -19.51 4.59
N GLU A 354 23.63 -18.39 3.92
CA GLU A 354 24.64 -17.71 3.10
C GLU A 354 25.85 -17.24 3.93
N VAL A 355 25.60 -16.75 5.15
CA VAL A 355 26.65 -16.30 6.08
C VAL A 355 27.17 -17.41 7.03
N ASP A 356 26.87 -18.66 6.73
CA ASP A 356 27.27 -19.87 7.49
C ASP A 356 26.82 -19.88 8.97
N GLN A 357 25.70 -19.20 9.30
CA GLN A 357 25.10 -19.21 10.65
C GLN A 357 24.05 -20.32 10.76
N MET A 358 24.52 -21.58 10.90
CA MET A 358 23.67 -22.77 10.84
C MET A 358 22.63 -22.86 11.95
N GLU A 359 22.93 -22.39 13.16
CA GLU A 359 21.95 -22.37 14.26
C GLU A 359 20.78 -21.43 13.94
N ASP A 360 21.08 -20.23 13.44
CA ASP A 360 20.08 -19.27 12.99
C ASP A 360 19.28 -19.80 11.81
N PHE A 361 19.97 -20.44 10.84
CA PHE A 361 19.30 -21.09 9.69
C PHE A 361 18.25 -22.09 10.14
N HIS A 362 18.60 -23.05 11.01
CA HIS A 362 17.67 -24.06 11.49
C HIS A 362 16.49 -23.43 12.25
N HIS A 363 16.78 -22.43 13.07
CA HIS A 363 15.74 -21.71 13.79
C HIS A 363 14.75 -21.02 12.81
N TYR A 364 15.26 -20.24 11.85
CA TYR A 364 14.43 -19.52 10.89
C TYR A 364 13.70 -20.48 9.93
N LEU A 365 14.33 -21.57 9.50
CA LEU A 365 13.71 -22.60 8.69
C LEU A 365 12.47 -23.20 9.40
N GLN A 366 12.62 -23.62 10.66
CA GLN A 366 11.50 -24.16 11.43
C GLN A 366 10.35 -23.16 11.57
N GLN A 367 10.66 -21.88 11.79
CA GLN A 367 9.65 -20.86 11.89
C GLN A 367 8.99 -20.56 10.53
N ALA A 368 9.74 -20.56 9.43
CA ALA A 368 9.20 -20.38 8.08
C ALA A 368 8.18 -21.49 7.75
N ILE A 369 8.57 -22.74 7.95
CA ILE A 369 7.68 -23.91 7.74
C ILE A 369 6.40 -23.82 8.59
N LYS A 370 6.54 -23.41 9.87
CA LYS A 370 5.40 -23.33 10.79
C LYS A 370 4.43 -22.19 10.46
N ARG A 371 4.94 -21.05 10.00
CA ARG A 371 4.16 -19.81 9.90
C ARG A 371 3.66 -19.50 8.49
N ASN A 372 4.44 -19.87 7.48
CA ASN A 372 4.10 -19.70 6.09
C ASN A 372 4.69 -20.83 5.23
N PRO A 373 4.06 -22.04 5.30
CA PRO A 373 4.57 -23.22 4.62
C PRO A 373 4.63 -23.06 3.09
N ASP A 374 3.70 -22.33 2.49
CA ASP A 374 3.66 -22.12 1.04
C ASP A 374 4.86 -21.28 0.57
N GLU A 375 5.17 -20.21 1.30
CA GLU A 375 6.35 -19.39 1.03
C GLU A 375 7.64 -20.18 1.27
N ALA A 376 7.70 -20.93 2.38
CA ALA A 376 8.84 -21.78 2.67
C ALA A 376 9.08 -22.82 1.56
N GLN A 377 8.01 -23.46 1.06
CA GLN A 377 8.08 -24.38 -0.08
C GLN A 377 8.59 -23.68 -1.33
N LEU A 378 8.08 -22.50 -1.64
CA LEU A 378 8.47 -21.74 -2.82
C LEU A 378 9.95 -21.32 -2.77
N MET A 379 10.38 -20.77 -1.63
CA MET A 379 11.69 -20.13 -1.51
C MET A 379 12.83 -21.07 -1.12
N LEU A 380 12.54 -22.08 -0.30
CA LEU A 380 13.57 -22.90 0.35
C LEU A 380 13.67 -24.32 -0.23
N SER A 381 12.72 -24.77 -1.04
CA SER A 381 12.73 -26.15 -1.59
C SER A 381 13.98 -26.48 -2.37
N SER A 382 14.57 -25.52 -3.08
CA SER A 382 15.81 -25.71 -3.84
C SER A 382 17.04 -26.02 -2.97
N LEU A 383 16.97 -25.75 -1.68
CA LEU A 383 18.06 -26.06 -0.74
C LEU A 383 18.12 -27.54 -0.34
N PHE A 384 17.10 -28.31 -0.67
CA PHE A 384 16.93 -29.69 -0.24
C PHE A 384 16.80 -30.65 -1.43
N PRO A 385 17.01 -31.96 -1.25
CA PRO A 385 16.84 -32.92 -2.32
C PRO A 385 15.47 -32.88 -2.96
N ILE A 386 15.40 -32.99 -4.28
CA ILE A 386 14.14 -32.98 -5.05
C ILE A 386 13.20 -34.09 -4.52
N GLY A 387 11.97 -33.70 -4.17
CA GLY A 387 10.95 -34.62 -3.66
C GLY A 387 11.05 -34.93 -2.16
N SER A 388 11.95 -34.27 -1.41
CA SER A 388 11.95 -34.38 0.07
C SER A 388 10.70 -33.71 0.66
N ASP A 389 10.16 -34.35 1.71
CA ASP A 389 9.07 -33.74 2.48
C ASP A 389 9.60 -32.54 3.27
N MET A 390 8.85 -31.45 3.29
CA MET A 390 9.19 -30.23 4.03
C MET A 390 9.33 -30.49 5.53
N ALA A 391 8.61 -31.48 6.06
CA ALA A 391 8.72 -31.92 7.46
C ALA A 391 10.11 -32.48 7.79
N ASP A 392 10.82 -33.03 6.81
CA ASP A 392 12.16 -33.60 6.98
C ASP A 392 13.29 -32.57 6.82
N TRP A 393 13.03 -31.42 6.22
CA TRP A 393 14.06 -30.40 5.94
C TRP A 393 14.90 -29.99 7.15
N PRO A 394 14.37 -29.85 8.37
CA PRO A 394 15.20 -29.53 9.55
C PRO A 394 16.25 -30.57 9.89
N SER A 395 16.10 -31.81 9.42
CA SER A 395 17.04 -32.90 9.64
C SER A 395 18.03 -33.12 8.48
N LEU A 396 17.78 -32.47 7.34
CA LEU A 396 18.62 -32.61 6.15
C LEU A 396 19.73 -31.56 6.13
N ILE A 397 20.82 -31.88 5.44
CA ILE A 397 21.89 -30.91 5.18
C ILE A 397 21.47 -30.06 3.98
N PRO A 398 21.29 -28.75 4.16
CA PRO A 398 20.91 -27.88 3.06
C PRO A 398 22.06 -27.74 2.06
N GLN A 399 21.73 -27.67 0.79
CA GLN A 399 22.68 -27.22 -0.24
C GLN A 399 22.76 -25.69 -0.17
N LYS A 400 23.96 -25.11 -0.39
CA LYS A 400 24.06 -23.65 -0.52
C LYS A 400 23.18 -23.20 -1.68
N PRO A 401 22.42 -22.10 -1.52
CA PRO A 401 21.59 -21.62 -2.61
C PRO A 401 22.46 -21.36 -3.84
N ILE A 402 22.01 -21.87 -4.98
CA ILE A 402 22.53 -21.39 -6.26
C ILE A 402 22.01 -19.97 -6.35
N ILE A 403 22.88 -18.99 -6.02
CA ILE A 403 22.55 -17.58 -6.17
C ILE A 403 22.22 -17.43 -7.65
N PRO A 404 20.97 -17.13 -8.02
CA PRO A 404 20.68 -16.87 -9.42
C PRO A 404 21.61 -15.76 -9.88
N PRO A 405 22.09 -15.80 -11.14
CA PRO A 405 22.81 -14.67 -11.69
C PRO A 405 21.99 -13.43 -11.35
N LYS A 406 22.66 -12.39 -10.79
CA LYS A 406 21.98 -11.16 -10.37
C LYS A 406 20.89 -10.90 -11.40
N PRO A 407 19.60 -10.85 -11.03
CA PRO A 407 18.56 -10.66 -12.01
C PRO A 407 18.98 -9.45 -12.84
N ASN A 408 18.81 -9.54 -14.14
CA ASN A 408 18.85 -8.35 -14.98
C ASN A 408 17.91 -7.38 -14.28
N HIS A 409 18.45 -6.30 -13.74
CA HIS A 409 17.89 -5.48 -12.65
C HIS A 409 16.57 -4.76 -12.99
N GLY A 410 15.81 -5.25 -13.95
CA GLY A 410 14.51 -4.74 -14.40
C GLY A 410 13.26 -5.32 -13.71
N GLN A 411 13.39 -6.10 -12.63
CA GLN A 411 12.24 -6.76 -11.98
C GLN A 411 11.87 -6.22 -10.58
N PHE A 412 12.39 -5.04 -10.21
CA PHE A 412 12.01 -4.36 -8.96
C PHE A 412 11.11 -3.16 -9.21
#